data_8d7e9366fd0d94239478b632f5795480
#
_entry.id   8d7e9366fd0d94239478b632f5795480
#
_cell.length_a   1.000
_cell.length_b   1.000
_cell.length_c   1.000
_cell.angle_alpha   90.00
_cell.angle_beta   90.00
_cell.angle_gamma   90.00
#
_symmetry.space_group_name_H-M   'P 1'
#
loop_
_entity.id
_entity.type
_entity.pdbx_description
1 polymer ?
#
loop_
_entity_poly.entity_id
_entity_poly.type
_entity_poly.pdbx_seq_one_letter_code
_entity_poly.pdbx_strand_id
1 'polypeptide(L)'
;DGGEVYMGGSTSLMSTMEYTFNEDVILGLLSGFVEEKEGFLGLEGNGAFTLDNSSNLSKFNSLKIQKNVRDDLALTLTGTLAYSDFEGDSASLLKSADNVLSESYSLTLNKANLFGNDNFAISISQPNRVRDGSLTLRLSDLADIDGNINIRDTGVDLEPSGRQIDTSFAYTKDISENFTFSLKATITDEFNHIKDNDKHYSGYIGLNFENLKVGVSDGTNISRPSLSLK
;
A
#
# COMPACT_ATOMS: atom_id res chain seq x y z
N ASP A 1 -5.01 -30.56 13.50
CA ASP A 1 -4.00 -29.59 13.90
C ASP A 1 -4.37 -28.25 13.30
N GLY A 2 -5.06 -27.42 14.09
CA GLY A 2 -5.39 -26.05 13.75
C GLY A 2 -4.14 -25.19 14.00
N GLY A 3 -3.46 -24.79 12.94
CA GLY A 3 -2.42 -23.79 13.04
C GLY A 3 -3.04 -22.47 13.48
N GLU A 4 -2.77 -22.02 14.69
CA GLU A 4 -3.04 -20.65 15.12
C GLU A 4 -2.18 -19.73 14.25
N VAL A 5 -2.84 -18.93 13.42
CA VAL A 5 -2.21 -17.80 12.76
C VAL A 5 -2.05 -16.73 13.84
N TYR A 6 -0.88 -16.64 14.43
CA TYR A 6 -0.51 -15.51 15.28
C TYR A 6 -0.40 -14.28 14.35
N MET A 7 -1.43 -13.49 14.29
CA MET A 7 -1.30 -12.13 13.79
C MET A 7 -0.55 -11.34 14.86
N GLY A 8 0.67 -10.93 14.59
CA GLY A 8 1.41 -10.01 15.42
C GLY A 8 0.53 -8.82 15.77
N GLY A 9 0.47 -8.46 17.07
CA GLY A 9 -0.42 -7.39 17.52
C GLY A 9 0.06 -6.05 16.98
N SER A 10 -0.79 -5.31 16.28
CA SER A 10 -0.53 -3.91 15.92
C SER A 10 -1.41 -2.96 16.72
N THR A 11 -0.84 -1.83 17.12
CA THR A 11 -1.58 -0.73 17.74
C THR A 11 -1.48 0.49 16.85
N SER A 12 -2.61 1.13 16.53
CA SER A 12 -2.60 2.35 15.74
C SER A 12 -3.44 3.45 16.37
N LEU A 13 -3.01 4.68 16.20
CA LEU A 13 -3.79 5.88 16.50
C LEU A 13 -3.75 6.78 15.27
N MET A 14 -4.94 7.22 14.85
CA MET A 14 -5.10 8.10 13.70
C MET A 14 -5.99 9.28 14.06
N SER A 15 -5.65 10.45 13.55
CA SER A 15 -6.43 11.67 13.66
C SER A 15 -6.68 12.21 12.25
N THR A 16 -7.93 12.52 11.97
CA THR A 16 -8.34 13.11 10.69
C THR A 16 -8.95 14.48 10.95
N MET A 17 -8.55 15.46 10.15
CA MET A 17 -9.13 16.80 10.13
C MET A 17 -9.52 17.14 8.69
N GLU A 18 -10.76 17.54 8.49
CA GLU A 18 -11.24 18.04 7.21
C GLU A 18 -11.66 19.50 7.37
N TYR A 19 -11.28 20.35 6.41
CA TYR A 19 -11.63 21.75 6.36
C TYR A 19 -12.16 22.10 4.97
N THR A 20 -13.40 22.58 4.92
CA THR A 20 -14.02 23.08 3.70
C THR A 20 -13.69 24.57 3.58
N PHE A 21 -12.83 24.91 2.64
CA PHE A 21 -12.37 26.27 2.43
C PHE A 21 -13.43 27.13 1.74
N ASN A 22 -14.16 26.54 0.80
CA ASN A 22 -15.35 27.08 0.16
C ASN A 22 -16.19 25.90 -0.37
N GLU A 23 -17.33 26.15 -1.02
CA GLU A 23 -18.22 25.09 -1.54
C GLU A 23 -17.51 24.11 -2.48
N ASP A 24 -16.38 24.53 -3.08
CA ASP A 24 -15.67 23.74 -4.10
C ASP A 24 -14.39 23.08 -3.59
N VAL A 25 -13.78 23.56 -2.50
CA VAL A 25 -12.44 23.10 -2.06
C VAL A 25 -12.49 22.52 -0.66
N ILE A 26 -12.07 21.25 -0.55
CA ILE A 26 -11.95 20.52 0.70
C ILE A 26 -10.47 20.18 0.91
N LEU A 27 -9.95 20.51 2.08
CA LEU A 27 -8.63 20.11 2.55
C LEU A 27 -8.79 19.05 3.63
N GLY A 28 -8.09 17.92 3.49
CA GLY A 28 -8.05 16.86 4.48
C GLY A 28 -6.62 16.64 4.95
N LEU A 29 -6.43 16.53 6.26
CA LEU A 29 -5.18 16.14 6.90
C LEU A 29 -5.44 14.87 7.71
N LEU A 30 -4.63 13.85 7.47
CA LEU A 30 -4.59 12.63 8.24
C LEU A 30 -3.20 12.49 8.84
N SER A 31 -3.10 12.33 10.14
CA SER A 31 -1.87 12.07 10.86
C SER A 31 -2.05 10.86 11.76
N GLY A 32 -1.03 10.05 11.89
CA GLY A 32 -1.11 8.89 12.77
C GLY A 32 0.23 8.20 12.97
N PHE A 33 0.16 7.18 13.80
CA PHE A 33 1.24 6.22 13.97
C PHE A 33 0.69 4.81 14.06
N VAL A 34 1.54 3.86 13.69
CA VAL A 34 1.31 2.43 13.81
C VAL A 34 2.52 1.83 14.51
N GLU A 35 2.28 1.13 15.60
CA GLU A 35 3.26 0.29 16.27
C GLU A 35 2.96 -1.16 15.88
N GLU A 36 3.93 -1.83 15.28
CA GLU A 36 3.83 -3.25 14.94
C GLU A 36 4.73 -4.04 15.89
N LYS A 37 4.17 -5.06 16.51
CA LYS A 37 4.92 -6.04 17.29
C LYS A 37 5.19 -7.25 16.41
N GLU A 38 6.42 -7.73 16.41
CA GLU A 38 6.82 -8.91 15.63
C GLU A 38 6.65 -8.73 14.11
N GLY A 39 6.69 -7.47 13.62
CA GLY A 39 6.54 -7.12 12.22
C GLY A 39 7.28 -5.84 11.83
N PHE A 40 7.52 -5.65 10.55
CA PHE A 40 8.06 -4.41 9.99
C PHE A 40 7.39 -4.10 8.65
N LEU A 41 6.70 -2.96 8.57
CA LEU A 41 5.96 -2.52 7.38
C LEU A 41 5.00 -3.59 6.83
N GLY A 42 4.34 -4.33 7.72
CA GLY A 42 3.43 -5.43 7.36
C GLY A 42 4.13 -6.73 6.95
N LEU A 43 5.45 -6.82 7.11
CA LEU A 43 6.22 -8.03 6.86
C LEU A 43 6.41 -8.80 8.19
N GLU A 44 6.23 -10.10 8.13
CA GLU A 44 6.57 -11.02 9.21
C GLU A 44 7.88 -11.74 8.87
N GLY A 45 8.78 -11.88 9.84
CA GLY A 45 10.05 -12.57 9.65
C GLY A 45 10.02 -13.96 10.26
N ASN A 46 10.75 -14.90 9.66
CA ASN A 46 10.86 -16.27 10.15
C ASN A 46 12.32 -16.76 10.21
N GLY A 47 12.61 -17.62 11.17
CA GLY A 47 13.93 -18.26 11.32
C GLY A 47 15.03 -17.24 11.61
N ALA A 48 16.07 -17.21 10.79
CA ALA A 48 17.20 -16.29 10.96
C ALA A 48 16.83 -14.80 10.74
N PHE A 49 15.69 -14.54 10.11
CA PHE A 49 15.14 -13.19 9.88
C PHE A 49 13.91 -12.94 10.75
N THR A 50 13.84 -13.61 11.89
CA THR A 50 12.70 -13.42 12.81
C THR A 50 12.59 -11.98 13.25
N LEU A 51 11.34 -11.53 13.37
CA LEU A 51 10.97 -10.23 13.91
C LEU A 51 10.37 -10.34 15.33
N ASP A 52 10.51 -11.54 15.93
CA ASP A 52 10.10 -11.77 17.31
C ASP A 52 10.81 -10.77 18.24
N ASN A 53 10.07 -10.23 19.20
CA ASN A 53 10.56 -9.19 20.13
C ASN A 53 11.09 -7.90 19.46
N SER A 54 10.80 -7.68 18.19
CA SER A 54 11.10 -6.42 17.52
C SER A 54 10.08 -5.34 17.92
N SER A 55 10.52 -4.10 17.86
CA SER A 55 9.63 -2.94 17.93
C SER A 55 9.76 -2.11 16.66
N ASN A 56 8.63 -1.78 16.08
CA ASN A 56 8.54 -0.93 14.90
C ASN A 56 7.53 0.17 15.14
N LEU A 57 7.93 1.40 14.91
CA LEU A 57 7.06 2.56 14.99
C LEU A 57 7.07 3.29 13.65
N SER A 58 5.94 3.28 12.98
CA SER A 58 5.71 4.06 11.76
C SER A 58 4.82 5.26 12.07
N LYS A 59 5.27 6.45 11.67
CA LYS A 59 4.52 7.72 11.75
C LYS A 59 4.22 8.19 10.34
N PHE A 60 3.00 8.66 10.10
CA PHE A 60 2.62 9.13 8.78
C PHE A 60 1.77 10.39 8.84
N ASN A 61 1.89 11.19 7.76
CA ASN A 61 1.05 12.34 7.50
C ASN A 61 0.58 12.28 6.05
N SER A 62 -0.71 12.48 5.84
CA SER A 62 -1.32 12.53 4.52
C SER A 62 -2.11 13.82 4.34
N LEU A 63 -1.90 14.47 3.21
CA LEU A 63 -2.64 15.65 2.78
C LEU A 63 -3.51 15.28 1.59
N LYS A 64 -4.79 15.60 1.69
CA LYS A 64 -5.79 15.48 0.62
C LYS A 64 -6.26 16.88 0.23
N ILE A 65 -6.25 17.17 -1.05
CA ILE A 65 -6.87 18.38 -1.63
C ILE A 65 -7.90 17.90 -2.63
N GLN A 66 -9.16 18.24 -2.42
CA GLN A 66 -10.24 17.95 -3.36
C GLN A 66 -10.83 19.26 -3.86
N LYS A 67 -10.99 19.37 -5.17
CA LYS A 67 -11.66 20.49 -5.83
C LYS A 67 -12.84 19.96 -6.64
N ASN A 68 -14.03 20.42 -6.31
CA ASN A 68 -15.22 20.25 -7.12
C ASN A 68 -15.17 21.28 -8.27
N VAL A 69 -14.89 20.82 -9.47
CA VAL A 69 -14.81 21.69 -10.67
C VAL A 69 -16.22 22.02 -11.16
N ARG A 70 -17.14 21.09 -10.96
CA ARG A 70 -18.59 21.16 -11.20
C ARG A 70 -19.28 20.20 -10.25
N ASP A 71 -20.61 20.28 -10.14
CA ASP A 71 -21.42 19.39 -9.29
C ASP A 71 -21.19 17.91 -9.58
N ASP A 72 -20.79 17.58 -10.79
CA ASP A 72 -20.58 16.22 -11.28
C ASP A 72 -19.10 15.88 -11.59
N LEU A 73 -18.17 16.79 -11.32
CA LEU A 73 -16.75 16.64 -11.65
C LEU A 73 -15.85 17.10 -10.50
N ALA A 74 -15.10 16.17 -9.93
CA ALA A 74 -14.17 16.45 -8.85
C ALA A 74 -12.75 15.98 -9.19
N LEU A 75 -11.76 16.78 -8.80
CA LEU A 75 -10.35 16.47 -8.86
C LEU A 75 -9.82 16.30 -7.43
N THR A 76 -9.15 15.18 -7.15
CA THR A 76 -8.55 14.89 -5.84
C THR A 76 -7.07 14.62 -5.98
N LEU A 77 -6.24 15.34 -5.23
CA LEU A 77 -4.82 15.11 -5.05
C LEU A 77 -4.61 14.61 -3.62
N THR A 78 -3.87 13.51 -3.46
CA THR A 78 -3.45 13.00 -2.16
C THR A 78 -1.95 12.77 -2.16
N GLY A 79 -1.29 13.13 -1.07
CA GLY A 79 0.13 12.85 -0.84
C GLY A 79 0.34 12.38 0.59
N THR A 80 1.12 11.32 0.79
CA THR A 80 1.44 10.76 2.10
C THR A 80 2.95 10.66 2.25
N LEU A 81 3.45 11.05 3.41
CA LEU A 81 4.82 10.81 3.86
C LEU A 81 4.77 9.96 5.12
N ALA A 82 5.58 8.92 5.18
CA ALA A 82 5.71 8.09 6.36
C ALA A 82 7.18 7.94 6.74
N TYR A 83 7.42 7.87 8.04
CA TYR A 83 8.71 7.65 8.64
C TYR A 83 8.62 6.43 9.54
N SER A 84 9.51 5.48 9.35
CA SER A 84 9.53 4.21 10.08
C SER A 84 10.92 3.92 10.62
N ASP A 85 10.95 3.47 11.87
CA ASP A 85 12.13 2.93 12.53
C ASP A 85 11.85 1.50 12.98
N PHE A 86 12.84 0.65 12.87
CA PHE A 86 12.79 -0.75 13.28
C PHE A 86 14.04 -1.10 14.08
N GLU A 87 13.86 -1.78 15.20
CA GLU A 87 14.94 -2.38 15.99
C GLU A 87 14.65 -3.87 16.20
N GLY A 88 15.53 -4.70 15.67
CA GLY A 88 15.40 -6.15 15.71
C GLY A 88 15.98 -6.78 16.98
N ASP A 89 15.63 -8.03 17.23
CA ASP A 89 16.19 -8.83 18.30
C ASP A 89 17.70 -9.14 18.05
N SER A 90 18.42 -9.35 19.13
CA SER A 90 19.84 -9.76 19.12
C SER A 90 20.07 -11.12 18.43
N ALA A 91 19.07 -11.99 18.38
CA ALA A 91 19.11 -13.30 17.72
C ALA A 91 18.79 -13.23 16.21
N SER A 92 18.26 -12.11 15.72
CA SER A 92 17.92 -11.93 14.31
C SER A 92 19.11 -11.45 13.48
N LEU A 93 19.13 -11.86 12.21
CA LEU A 93 20.02 -11.26 11.21
C LEU A 93 19.57 -9.85 10.80
N LEU A 94 18.31 -9.50 11.03
CA LEU A 94 17.78 -8.15 10.87
C LEU A 94 18.06 -7.37 12.14
N LYS A 95 19.03 -6.44 12.11
CA LYS A 95 19.43 -5.68 13.27
C LYS A 95 18.61 -4.42 13.48
N SER A 96 18.53 -3.59 12.48
CA SER A 96 17.77 -2.34 12.50
C SER A 96 17.42 -1.88 11.10
N ALA A 97 16.38 -1.05 11.01
CA ALA A 97 16.16 -0.18 9.86
C ALA A 97 16.01 1.23 10.38
N ASP A 98 16.87 2.11 9.92
CA ASP A 98 16.99 3.46 10.44
C ASP A 98 16.53 4.48 9.39
N ASN A 99 15.78 5.48 9.84
CA ASN A 99 15.37 6.63 9.02
C ASN A 99 14.64 6.22 7.72
N VAL A 100 13.80 5.21 7.77
CA VAL A 100 13.06 4.77 6.57
C VAL A 100 11.97 5.78 6.26
N LEU A 101 12.24 6.63 5.26
CA LEU A 101 11.29 7.60 4.73
C LEU A 101 10.59 7.02 3.51
N SER A 102 9.28 6.97 3.54
CA SER A 102 8.47 6.54 2.40
C SER A 102 7.44 7.58 1.97
N GLU A 103 7.08 7.54 0.70
CA GLU A 103 6.15 8.47 0.09
C GLU A 103 5.16 7.77 -0.83
N SER A 104 3.94 8.29 -0.89
CA SER A 104 2.95 7.92 -1.91
C SER A 104 2.17 9.15 -2.36
N TYR A 105 1.67 9.13 -3.59
CA TYR A 105 0.78 10.18 -4.08
C TYR A 105 -0.21 9.65 -5.10
N SER A 106 -1.32 10.35 -5.24
CA SER A 106 -2.33 10.05 -6.25
C SER A 106 -3.02 11.32 -6.73
N LEU A 107 -3.38 11.31 -8.00
CA LEU A 107 -4.27 12.29 -8.62
C LEU A 107 -5.43 11.55 -9.23
N THR A 108 -6.65 11.90 -8.84
CA THR A 108 -7.87 11.23 -9.29
C THR A 108 -8.86 12.25 -9.82
N LEU A 109 -9.38 12.01 -11.01
CA LEU A 109 -10.51 12.70 -11.59
C LEU A 109 -11.75 11.82 -11.48
N ASN A 110 -12.79 12.31 -10.83
CA ASN A 110 -14.08 11.64 -10.71
C ASN A 110 -15.14 12.41 -11.48
N LYS A 111 -15.90 11.70 -12.31
CA LYS A 111 -17.03 12.24 -13.08
C LYS A 111 -18.26 11.40 -12.82
N ALA A 112 -19.28 12.02 -12.20
CA ALA A 112 -20.59 11.42 -12.03
C ALA A 112 -21.49 11.73 -13.25
N ASN A 113 -22.48 10.88 -13.47
CA ASN A 113 -23.53 11.06 -14.48
C ASN A 113 -23.00 11.28 -15.91
N LEU A 114 -21.95 10.53 -16.33
CA LEU A 114 -21.40 10.60 -17.69
C LEU A 114 -22.44 10.10 -18.73
N PHE A 115 -23.14 8.99 -18.43
CA PHE A 115 -24.21 8.39 -19.24
C PHE A 115 -25.49 8.14 -18.40
N GLY A 116 -25.78 9.04 -17.43
CA GLY A 116 -26.85 8.89 -16.43
C GLY A 116 -26.35 8.03 -15.27
N ASN A 117 -26.98 7.89 -14.20
CA ASN A 117 -26.74 7.10 -12.96
C ASN A 117 -25.44 6.26 -12.94
N ASP A 118 -24.29 6.87 -13.23
CA ASP A 118 -23.01 6.23 -13.33
C ASP A 118 -21.88 7.08 -12.71
N ASN A 119 -20.77 6.45 -12.45
CA ASN A 119 -19.56 7.08 -11.94
C ASN A 119 -18.37 6.61 -12.75
N PHE A 120 -17.57 7.54 -13.23
CA PHE A 120 -16.31 7.28 -13.90
C PHE A 120 -15.17 7.92 -13.12
N ALA A 121 -14.07 7.19 -12.96
CA ALA A 121 -12.86 7.71 -12.35
C ALA A 121 -11.63 7.33 -13.20
N ILE A 122 -10.71 8.26 -13.31
CA ILE A 122 -9.36 8.02 -13.81
C ILE A 122 -8.38 8.48 -12.73
N SER A 123 -7.37 7.67 -12.46
CA SER A 123 -6.34 8.03 -11.47
C SER A 123 -4.94 7.69 -11.97
N ILE A 124 -3.99 8.51 -11.56
CA ILE A 124 -2.56 8.26 -11.67
C ILE A 124 -2.02 8.27 -10.25
N SER A 125 -1.31 7.22 -9.86
CA SER A 125 -0.78 7.11 -8.50
C SER A 125 0.59 6.44 -8.47
N GLN A 126 1.39 6.87 -7.51
CA GLN A 126 2.56 6.14 -7.04
C GLN A 126 2.17 5.46 -5.72
N PRO A 127 2.20 4.12 -5.64
CA PRO A 127 2.09 3.42 -4.37
C PRO A 127 3.20 3.80 -3.40
N ASN A 128 3.08 3.37 -2.15
CA ASN A 128 4.10 3.66 -1.15
C ASN A 128 5.49 3.16 -1.63
N ARG A 129 6.46 4.06 -1.64
CA ARG A 129 7.83 3.82 -2.07
C ARG A 129 8.79 4.31 -0.99
N VAL A 130 9.76 3.51 -0.63
CA VAL A 130 10.88 3.99 0.19
C VAL A 130 11.69 4.98 -0.63
N ARG A 131 11.85 6.18 -0.10
CA ARG A 131 12.63 7.28 -0.71
C ARG A 131 14.04 7.32 -0.17
N ASP A 132 14.21 6.96 1.10
CA ASP A 132 15.47 6.97 1.82
C ASP A 132 15.38 5.99 2.99
N GLY A 133 16.46 5.35 3.36
CA GLY A 133 16.54 4.44 4.48
C GLY A 133 17.54 3.32 4.27
N SER A 134 18.02 2.78 5.36
CA SER A 134 18.95 1.65 5.34
C SER A 134 18.52 0.54 6.29
N LEU A 135 18.73 -0.69 5.86
CA LEU A 135 18.57 -1.88 6.67
C LEU A 135 19.94 -2.40 7.08
N THR A 136 20.16 -2.60 8.36
CA THR A 136 21.39 -3.19 8.88
C THR A 136 21.18 -4.68 9.09
N LEU A 137 21.99 -5.47 8.38
CA LEU A 137 22.04 -6.92 8.51
C LEU A 137 23.26 -7.31 9.34
N ARG A 138 23.08 -8.26 10.24
CA ARG A 138 24.14 -8.91 11.00
C ARG A 138 24.55 -10.19 10.30
N LEU A 139 25.72 -10.19 9.68
CA LEU A 139 26.23 -11.32 8.91
C LEU A 139 27.45 -11.93 9.60
N SER A 140 27.56 -13.25 9.54
CA SER A 140 28.76 -13.96 9.96
C SER A 140 29.68 -14.19 8.76
N ASP A 141 30.96 -13.95 8.95
CA ASP A 141 31.99 -14.41 8.02
C ASP A 141 32.20 -15.94 8.17
N LEU A 142 32.92 -16.52 7.23
CA LEU A 142 33.37 -17.89 7.39
C LEU A 142 34.29 -18.00 8.63
N ALA A 143 34.19 -19.14 9.32
CA ALA A 143 35.10 -19.40 10.42
C ALA A 143 36.57 -19.34 9.95
N ASP A 144 37.41 -18.71 10.76
CA ASP A 144 38.86 -18.74 10.54
C ASP A 144 39.47 -20.13 10.79
N ILE A 145 40.78 -20.28 10.59
CA ILE A 145 41.47 -21.55 10.77
C ILE A 145 41.40 -22.06 12.22
N ASP A 146 41.18 -21.18 13.18
CA ASP A 146 41.05 -21.49 14.60
C ASP A 146 39.58 -21.72 15.02
N GLY A 147 38.64 -21.63 14.05
CA GLY A 147 37.22 -21.85 14.27
C GLY A 147 36.46 -20.63 14.81
N ASN A 148 37.08 -19.44 14.84
CA ASN A 148 36.42 -18.22 15.27
C ASN A 148 35.54 -17.66 14.15
N ILE A 149 34.33 -17.26 14.48
CA ILE A 149 33.38 -16.61 13.57
C ILE A 149 33.34 -15.11 13.86
N ASN A 150 33.71 -14.31 12.89
CA ASN A 150 33.56 -12.87 12.98
C ASN A 150 32.16 -12.47 12.52
N ILE A 151 31.50 -11.64 13.32
CA ILE A 151 30.20 -11.08 13.00
C ILE A 151 30.42 -9.64 12.57
N ARG A 152 29.83 -9.26 11.44
CA ARG A 152 29.87 -7.89 10.92
C ARG A 152 28.45 -7.38 10.63
N ASP A 153 28.26 -6.11 10.85
CA ASP A 153 27.06 -5.41 10.43
C ASP A 153 27.26 -4.87 8.99
N THR A 154 26.26 -5.08 8.14
CA THR A 154 26.29 -4.65 6.74
C THR A 154 25.03 -3.87 6.45
N GLY A 155 25.18 -2.62 6.00
CA GLY A 155 24.07 -1.78 5.57
C GLY A 155 23.60 -2.15 4.17
N VAL A 156 22.29 -2.19 3.97
CA VAL A 156 21.62 -2.38 2.68
C VAL A 156 20.71 -1.17 2.46
N ASP A 157 20.83 -0.54 1.31
CA ASP A 157 19.95 0.55 0.90
C ASP A 157 18.55 -0.01 0.61
N LEU A 158 17.52 0.62 1.18
CA LEU A 158 16.13 0.26 0.99
C LEU A 158 15.46 1.03 -0.16
N GLU A 159 16.15 2.00 -0.76
CA GLU A 159 15.59 2.72 -1.89
C GLU A 159 15.47 1.78 -3.10
N PRO A 160 14.27 1.55 -3.64
CA PRO A 160 14.08 0.71 -4.82
C PRO A 160 14.63 1.39 -6.07
N SER A 161 15.08 0.59 -7.03
CA SER A 161 15.75 1.06 -8.25
C SER A 161 14.85 1.84 -9.19
N GLY A 162 13.53 1.66 -9.10
CA GLY A 162 12.54 2.26 -9.99
C GLY A 162 11.44 3.00 -9.22
N ARG A 163 10.43 3.44 -9.99
CA ARG A 163 9.28 4.20 -9.49
C ARG A 163 7.99 3.68 -10.12
N GLN A 164 7.28 2.84 -9.42
CA GLN A 164 5.98 2.34 -9.88
C GLN A 164 4.98 3.48 -10.09
N ILE A 165 4.36 3.50 -11.26
CA ILE A 165 3.23 4.39 -11.57
C ILE A 165 2.05 3.55 -12.03
N ASP A 166 0.95 3.69 -11.32
CA ASP A 166 -0.32 3.05 -11.66
C ASP A 166 -1.24 4.05 -12.34
N THR A 167 -1.72 3.70 -13.53
CA THR A 167 -2.80 4.41 -14.20
C THR A 167 -4.04 3.52 -14.18
N SER A 168 -5.09 4.00 -13.49
CA SER A 168 -6.32 3.22 -13.28
C SER A 168 -7.53 3.93 -13.88
N PHE A 169 -8.44 3.12 -14.43
CA PHE A 169 -9.77 3.52 -14.88
C PHE A 169 -10.78 2.73 -14.06
N ALA A 170 -11.81 3.39 -13.58
CA ALA A 170 -12.91 2.75 -12.91
C ALA A 170 -14.24 3.30 -13.46
N TYR A 171 -15.19 2.41 -13.68
CA TYR A 171 -16.54 2.77 -14.10
C TYR A 171 -17.54 1.93 -13.31
N THR A 172 -18.55 2.59 -12.78
CA THR A 172 -19.62 1.94 -12.05
C THR A 172 -20.95 2.51 -12.55
N LYS A 173 -21.92 1.65 -12.82
CA LYS A 173 -23.25 2.04 -13.28
C LYS A 173 -24.31 1.26 -12.53
N ASP A 174 -25.26 1.99 -11.96
CA ASP A 174 -26.48 1.41 -11.43
C ASP A 174 -27.47 1.20 -12.61
N ILE A 175 -27.67 -0.06 -12.95
CA ILE A 175 -28.57 -0.47 -14.05
C ILE A 175 -30.00 -0.52 -13.54
N SER A 176 -30.19 -0.90 -12.27
CA SER A 176 -31.46 -0.86 -11.54
C SER A 176 -31.19 -0.69 -10.06
N GLU A 177 -32.22 -0.51 -9.25
CA GLU A 177 -32.13 -0.39 -7.78
C GLU A 177 -31.33 -1.54 -7.15
N ASN A 178 -31.40 -2.74 -7.73
CA ASN A 178 -30.81 -3.95 -7.18
C ASN A 178 -29.64 -4.50 -8.02
N PHE A 179 -29.21 -3.76 -9.06
CA PHE A 179 -28.18 -4.24 -9.97
C PHE A 179 -27.18 -3.13 -10.32
N THR A 180 -25.92 -3.34 -9.92
CA THR A 180 -24.79 -2.46 -10.23
C THR A 180 -23.75 -3.21 -11.06
N PHE A 181 -23.32 -2.61 -12.15
CA PHE A 181 -22.17 -3.02 -12.96
C PHE A 181 -20.94 -2.23 -12.55
N SER A 182 -19.79 -2.90 -12.47
CA SER A 182 -18.50 -2.29 -12.18
C SER A 182 -17.41 -2.80 -13.11
N LEU A 183 -16.58 -1.90 -13.61
CA LEU A 183 -15.40 -2.18 -14.41
C LEU A 183 -14.22 -1.43 -13.82
N LYS A 184 -13.07 -2.09 -13.67
CA LYS A 184 -11.80 -1.46 -13.34
C LYS A 184 -10.69 -2.00 -14.22
N ALA A 185 -9.79 -1.15 -14.70
CA ALA A 185 -8.59 -1.53 -15.40
C ALA A 185 -7.41 -0.72 -14.83
N THR A 186 -6.25 -1.34 -14.67
CA THR A 186 -5.04 -0.69 -14.19
C THR A 186 -3.86 -1.11 -15.06
N ILE A 187 -3.06 -0.13 -15.44
CA ILE A 187 -1.77 -0.28 -16.10
C ILE A 187 -0.72 0.16 -15.08
N THR A 188 0.20 -0.72 -14.75
CA THR A 188 1.29 -0.46 -13.82
C THR A 188 2.61 -0.45 -14.59
N ASP A 189 3.36 0.62 -14.46
CA ASP A 189 4.72 0.76 -14.98
C ASP A 189 5.72 0.57 -13.83
N GLU A 190 6.88 -0.04 -14.10
CA GLU A 190 7.91 -0.35 -13.09
C GLU A 190 7.34 -1.04 -11.83
N PHE A 191 6.60 -2.13 -12.04
CA PHE A 191 5.95 -2.89 -10.96
C PHE A 191 6.91 -3.23 -9.81
N ASN A 192 6.45 -3.10 -8.58
CA ASN A 192 7.25 -3.23 -7.35
C ASN A 192 8.41 -2.22 -7.25
N HIS A 193 8.32 -1.09 -7.93
CA HIS A 193 9.39 -0.07 -8.00
C HIS A 193 10.72 -0.60 -8.52
N ILE A 194 10.69 -1.58 -9.43
CA ILE A 194 11.88 -2.13 -10.09
C ILE A 194 12.04 -1.43 -11.43
N LYS A 195 13.20 -0.77 -11.61
CA LYS A 195 13.51 -0.06 -12.85
C LYS A 195 13.50 -1.01 -14.05
N ASP A 196 12.96 -0.52 -15.16
CA ASP A 196 12.87 -1.25 -16.43
C ASP A 196 12.07 -2.59 -16.32
N ASN A 197 11.25 -2.75 -15.28
CA ASN A 197 10.36 -3.90 -15.18
C ASN A 197 9.22 -3.79 -16.20
N ASP A 198 8.76 -4.94 -16.68
CA ASP A 198 7.66 -5.04 -17.64
C ASP A 198 6.37 -4.39 -17.11
N LYS A 199 5.58 -3.84 -18.03
CA LYS A 199 4.26 -3.30 -17.68
C LYS A 199 3.31 -4.41 -17.27
N HIS A 200 2.64 -4.20 -16.15
CA HIS A 200 1.60 -5.07 -15.67
C HIS A 200 0.23 -4.50 -15.99
N TYR A 201 -0.70 -5.40 -16.38
CA TYR A 201 -2.07 -5.06 -16.69
C TYR A 201 -2.98 -5.86 -15.78
N SER A 202 -3.94 -5.22 -15.18
CA SER A 202 -4.96 -5.88 -14.37
C SER A 202 -6.34 -5.34 -14.71
N GLY A 203 -7.34 -6.19 -14.62
CA GLY A 203 -8.73 -5.84 -14.89
C GLY A 203 -9.67 -6.49 -13.89
N TYR A 204 -10.79 -5.84 -13.64
CA TYR A 204 -11.88 -6.33 -12.83
C TYR A 204 -13.20 -5.98 -13.49
N ILE A 205 -14.08 -6.97 -13.61
CA ILE A 205 -15.49 -6.79 -14.00
C ILE A 205 -16.34 -7.35 -12.88
N GLY A 206 -17.24 -6.54 -12.36
CA GLY A 206 -18.13 -6.89 -11.26
C GLY A 206 -19.59 -6.69 -11.61
N LEU A 207 -20.40 -7.66 -11.21
CA LEU A 207 -21.86 -7.59 -11.21
C LEU A 207 -22.32 -7.76 -9.78
N ASN A 208 -23.01 -6.78 -9.26
CA ASN A 208 -23.52 -6.78 -7.90
C ASN A 208 -25.04 -6.77 -7.95
N PHE A 209 -25.65 -7.84 -7.45
CA PHE A 209 -27.10 -7.94 -7.23
C PHE A 209 -27.37 -7.82 -5.73
N GLU A 210 -28.53 -7.38 -5.33
CA GLU A 210 -28.86 -7.14 -3.92
C GLU A 210 -28.44 -8.30 -2.98
N ASN A 211 -28.57 -9.55 -3.46
CA ASN A 211 -28.23 -10.77 -2.69
C ASN A 211 -27.08 -11.61 -3.28
N LEU A 212 -26.45 -11.16 -4.37
CA LEU A 212 -25.39 -11.92 -5.06
C LEU A 212 -24.33 -10.98 -5.62
N LYS A 213 -23.07 -11.21 -5.24
CA LYS A 213 -21.91 -10.52 -5.81
C LYS A 213 -21.11 -11.46 -6.66
N VAL A 214 -20.96 -11.15 -7.95
CA VAL A 214 -20.12 -11.89 -8.89
C VAL A 214 -19.04 -10.93 -9.40
N GLY A 215 -17.78 -11.31 -9.23
CA GLY A 215 -16.65 -10.56 -9.76
C GLY A 215 -15.70 -11.49 -10.51
N VAL A 216 -15.14 -11.01 -11.60
CA VAL A 216 -14.04 -11.65 -12.32
C VAL A 216 -12.92 -10.64 -12.37
N SER A 217 -11.75 -11.03 -11.89
CA SER A 217 -10.53 -10.25 -12.03
C SER A 217 -9.51 -11.05 -12.83
N ASP A 218 -8.85 -10.40 -13.76
CA ASP A 218 -7.73 -10.92 -14.50
C ASP A 218 -6.52 -10.00 -14.28
N GLY A 219 -5.40 -10.62 -14.03
CA GLY A 219 -4.12 -9.95 -13.87
C GLY A 219 -3.03 -10.93 -14.27
N THR A 220 -1.84 -10.46 -14.53
CA THR A 220 -0.68 -11.30 -14.86
C THR A 220 -0.32 -12.32 -13.78
N ASN A 221 -0.94 -12.20 -12.59
CA ASN A 221 -0.99 -13.25 -11.56
C ASN A 221 -2.44 -13.72 -11.42
N ILE A 222 -2.68 -14.97 -11.76
CA ILE A 222 -3.97 -15.65 -11.79
C ILE A 222 -4.77 -15.42 -10.51
N SER A 223 -5.72 -14.51 -10.54
CA SER A 223 -6.74 -14.41 -9.50
C SER A 223 -7.93 -15.29 -9.85
N ARG A 224 -8.33 -16.14 -8.91
CA ARG A 224 -9.50 -17.00 -9.07
C ARG A 224 -10.77 -16.16 -9.04
N PRO A 225 -11.80 -16.45 -9.86
CA PRO A 225 -13.09 -15.81 -9.73
C PRO A 225 -13.63 -16.02 -8.31
N SER A 226 -14.10 -14.95 -7.70
CA SER A 226 -14.72 -15.01 -6.39
C SER A 226 -16.23 -14.89 -6.50
N LEU A 227 -16.94 -15.83 -5.92
CA LEU A 227 -18.39 -15.79 -5.75
C LEU A 227 -18.67 -15.65 -4.26
N SER A 228 -19.37 -14.60 -3.83
CA SER A 228 -19.83 -14.46 -2.45
C SER A 228 -21.34 -14.30 -2.42
N LEU A 229 -21.99 -15.17 -1.68
CA LEU A 229 -23.41 -15.05 -1.32
C LEU A 229 -23.49 -14.39 0.07
N LYS A 230 -24.39 -13.44 0.23
CA LYS A 230 -24.76 -12.88 1.53
C LYS A 230 -25.98 -13.57 2.05
#